data_c2f9f28ea05b733c91d4cd7bd378328d
#
_entry.id   c2f9f28ea05b733c91d4cd7bd378328d
#
_cell.length_a   1.000
_cell.length_b   1.000
_cell.length_c   1.000
_cell.angle_alpha   90.00
_cell.angle_beta   90.00
_cell.angle_gamma   90.00
#
_symmetry.space_group_name_H-M   'P 1'
#
loop_
_entity.id
_entity.type
_entity.pdbx_description
1 polymer ?
#
loop_
_entity_poly.entity_id
_entity_poly.type
_entity_poly.pdbx_seq_one_letter_code
_entity_poly.pdbx_strand_id
1 'polypeptide(L)'
;MERLVRALTASMDPAQLVGRVAEQVSAFMHAADGAAVTLLRGSDDAYVTVSAHGVLAATTGFVVPRDTSFQGLAARENHPMLIHDALIDDRLSARVRATNKQWGTRSWAVIPLKYNGDPIGSLLLAATTVGAFTDSDVDALLAISEFVSALVGAQLQLSELLTQVMTDGDERGQRALTARFVASVMVPEAVETASLQERLDAVLAQPDALRAVFQPIVRLEDGTTAAYEGLMRFPESSDLTPMHWFGAARRLGRGVDLEYAALCTILKAAHPIPDDCPVAVNLSPSAALEPAIHDTLAAQDRALIVEITEHEPFPADLESGLKPLRDRGVSIAVDDAGAGYANFTQLLRLRPDIIKIDGELIAGIDDDPVKRAMATALKSLASELRAKTVAEAIETPSQLETLIGLGIEYGQGFYLGRPSDVLDLAG
;
A
#
# COMPACT_ATOMS: atom_id res chain seq x y z
N MET A 1 20.52 -6.91 -8.27
CA MET A 1 21.55 -6.70 -7.25
C MET A 1 21.56 -5.24 -6.76
N GLU A 2 21.81 -4.26 -7.62
CA GLU A 2 21.88 -2.85 -7.23
C GLU A 2 20.57 -2.33 -6.59
N ARG A 3 19.38 -2.74 -7.12
CA ARG A 3 18.07 -2.41 -6.55
C ARG A 3 17.86 -3.07 -5.18
N LEU A 4 18.27 -4.33 -4.99
CA LEU A 4 18.18 -5.02 -3.71
C LEU A 4 19.04 -4.31 -2.65
N VAL A 5 20.24 -3.89 -3.04
CA VAL A 5 21.13 -3.11 -2.16
C VAL A 5 20.53 -1.77 -1.80
N ARG A 6 19.96 -1.05 -2.78
CA ARG A 6 19.26 0.22 -2.50
C ARG A 6 18.04 0.03 -1.60
N ALA A 7 17.23 -1.02 -1.81
CA ALA A 7 16.09 -1.33 -0.96
C ALA A 7 16.52 -1.70 0.46
N LEU A 8 17.60 -2.48 0.61
CA LEU A 8 18.20 -2.80 1.90
C LEU A 8 18.74 -1.55 2.59
N THR A 9 19.50 -0.73 1.88
CA THR A 9 20.04 0.52 2.43
C THR A 9 18.92 1.47 2.83
N ALA A 10 17.84 1.57 2.05
CA ALA A 10 16.70 2.41 2.37
C ALA A 10 15.88 1.88 3.56
N SER A 11 15.65 0.56 3.65
CA SER A 11 14.92 -0.03 4.78
C SER A 11 15.75 -0.11 6.07
N MET A 12 17.06 0.01 5.95
CA MET A 12 18.02 0.11 7.06
C MET A 12 18.44 1.57 7.31
N ASP A 13 17.82 2.54 6.64
CA ASP A 13 18.07 3.95 6.91
C ASP A 13 17.66 4.28 8.35
N PRO A 14 18.61 4.67 9.22
CA PRO A 14 18.30 5.06 10.58
C PRO A 14 17.24 6.15 10.67
N ALA A 15 17.12 7.01 9.64
CA ALA A 15 16.13 8.08 9.59
C ALA A 15 14.68 7.56 9.54
N GLN A 16 14.41 6.47 8.82
CA GLN A 16 13.07 5.87 8.77
C GLN A 16 12.69 5.19 10.10
N LEU A 17 13.65 4.49 10.71
CA LEU A 17 13.43 3.84 11.99
C LEU A 17 13.17 4.86 13.11
N VAL A 18 13.95 5.94 13.12
CA VAL A 18 13.87 7.03 14.09
C VAL A 18 12.74 7.99 13.77
N GLY A 19 12.16 7.91 12.55
CA GLY A 19 11.08 8.78 12.09
C GLY A 19 9.88 8.81 13.03
N ARG A 20 9.49 7.64 13.52
CA ARG A 20 8.40 7.47 14.49
C ARG A 20 8.81 7.74 15.94
N VAL A 21 10.11 7.73 16.27
CA VAL A 21 10.56 7.93 17.65
C VAL A 21 10.26 9.35 18.13
N ALA A 22 10.55 10.37 17.33
CA ALA A 22 10.29 11.77 17.72
C ALA A 22 8.81 12.01 17.99
N GLU A 23 7.91 11.48 17.15
CA GLU A 23 6.45 11.55 17.33
C GLU A 23 6.00 10.87 18.62
N GLN A 24 6.44 9.63 18.85
CA GLN A 24 6.04 8.84 20.02
C GLN A 24 6.60 9.42 21.32
N VAL A 25 7.83 9.91 21.30
CA VAL A 25 8.43 10.57 22.49
C VAL A 25 7.70 11.87 22.80
N SER A 26 7.36 12.68 21.79
CA SER A 26 6.57 13.90 22.00
C SER A 26 5.17 13.58 22.55
N ALA A 27 4.54 12.51 22.11
CA ALA A 27 3.23 12.09 22.62
C ALA A 27 3.29 11.53 24.05
N PHE A 28 4.40 10.85 24.41
CA PHE A 28 4.61 10.29 25.76
C PHE A 28 4.97 11.35 26.78
N MET A 29 5.77 12.35 26.37
CA MET A 29 6.24 13.44 27.26
C MET A 29 5.31 14.65 27.20
N HIS A 30 4.29 14.68 28.04
CA HIS A 30 3.24 15.72 28.05
C HIS A 30 3.77 17.16 28.22
N ALA A 31 4.99 17.33 28.73
CA ALA A 31 5.66 18.62 28.88
C ALA A 31 6.29 19.14 27.58
N ALA A 32 6.42 18.28 26.55
CA ALA A 32 7.10 18.61 25.31
C ALA A 32 6.13 19.08 24.23
N ASP A 33 6.34 20.26 23.69
CA ASP A 33 5.63 20.78 22.51
C ASP A 33 6.23 20.28 21.18
N GLY A 34 7.42 19.65 21.26
CA GLY A 34 8.07 19.00 20.12
C GLY A 34 9.27 18.17 20.52
N ALA A 35 9.60 17.18 19.69
CA ALA A 35 10.76 16.34 19.84
C ALA A 35 11.51 16.18 18.51
N ALA A 36 12.81 15.91 18.59
CA ALA A 36 13.63 15.62 17.43
C ALA A 36 14.72 14.59 17.76
N VAL A 37 15.12 13.83 16.76
CA VAL A 37 16.29 12.95 16.83
C VAL A 37 17.32 13.45 15.84
N THR A 38 18.55 13.62 16.33
CA THR A 38 19.70 13.96 15.50
C THR A 38 20.71 12.83 15.51
N LEU A 39 21.36 12.60 14.39
CA LEU A 39 22.45 11.64 14.25
C LEU A 39 23.75 12.36 13.87
N LEU A 40 24.86 11.83 14.37
CA LEU A 40 26.20 12.33 14.02
C LEU A 40 26.56 11.83 12.62
N ARG A 41 26.90 12.77 11.70
CA ARG A 41 27.42 12.45 10.37
C ARG A 41 28.93 12.51 10.41
N GLY A 42 29.58 11.32 10.36
CA GLY A 42 31.02 11.20 10.56
C GLY A 42 31.90 11.94 9.53
N SER A 43 31.41 12.16 8.31
CA SER A 43 32.15 12.86 7.25
C SER A 43 32.39 14.35 7.53
N ASP A 44 31.49 15.02 8.27
CA ASP A 44 31.45 16.46 8.40
C ASP A 44 31.54 16.96 9.85
N ASP A 45 31.72 16.04 10.80
CA ASP A 45 31.68 16.31 12.25
C ASP A 45 30.47 17.20 12.64
N ALA A 46 29.30 16.83 12.16
CA ALA A 46 28.06 17.59 12.33
C ALA A 46 26.89 16.67 12.71
N TYR A 47 25.91 17.22 13.41
CA TYR A 47 24.64 16.56 13.67
C TYR A 47 23.63 16.90 12.60
N VAL A 48 22.91 15.88 12.11
CA VAL A 48 21.79 16.02 11.17
C VAL A 48 20.51 15.66 11.89
N THR A 49 19.49 16.51 11.81
CA THR A 49 18.14 16.19 12.32
C THR A 49 17.49 15.22 11.36
N VAL A 50 17.36 13.96 11.77
CA VAL A 50 16.79 12.87 10.93
C VAL A 50 15.29 12.74 11.10
N SER A 51 14.75 13.17 12.26
CA SER A 51 13.31 13.18 12.53
C SER A 51 12.99 14.31 13.51
N ALA A 52 11.85 14.99 13.27
CA ALA A 52 11.34 16.02 14.16
C ALA A 52 9.81 16.07 14.13
N HIS A 53 9.20 16.40 15.28
CA HIS A 53 7.76 16.53 15.46
C HIS A 53 7.41 17.77 16.27
N GLY A 54 6.14 18.22 16.18
CA GLY A 54 5.65 19.39 16.90
C GLY A 54 6.33 20.68 16.48
N VAL A 55 6.66 21.55 17.46
CA VAL A 55 7.34 22.84 17.20
C VAL A 55 8.71 22.71 16.54
N LEU A 56 9.29 21.50 16.52
CA LEU A 56 10.57 21.20 15.87
C LEU A 56 10.43 20.64 14.47
N ALA A 57 9.22 20.37 13.96
CA ALA A 57 9.00 19.68 12.69
C ALA A 57 9.77 20.28 11.50
N ALA A 58 9.87 21.62 11.45
CA ALA A 58 10.62 22.34 10.40
C ALA A 58 12.15 22.14 10.44
N THR A 59 12.70 21.50 11.50
CA THR A 59 14.13 21.27 11.63
C THR A 59 14.61 19.98 10.97
N THR A 60 13.73 19.14 10.45
CA THR A 60 14.13 17.93 9.74
C THR A 60 15.04 18.24 8.58
N GLY A 61 16.18 17.56 8.49
CA GLY A 61 17.24 17.81 7.51
C GLY A 61 18.24 18.91 7.90
N PHE A 62 18.03 19.65 9.00
CA PHE A 62 18.98 20.65 9.45
C PHE A 62 20.29 20.03 9.89
N VAL A 63 21.38 20.67 9.46
CA VAL A 63 22.74 20.28 9.82
C VAL A 63 23.28 21.33 10.79
N VAL A 64 23.74 20.88 11.94
CA VAL A 64 24.35 21.75 12.96
C VAL A 64 25.77 21.28 13.31
N PRO A 65 26.74 22.19 13.41
CA PRO A 65 28.11 21.83 13.76
C PRO A 65 28.18 21.19 15.16
N ARG A 66 29.02 20.19 15.32
CA ARG A 66 29.22 19.49 16.59
C ARG A 66 29.65 20.44 17.71
N ASP A 67 30.60 21.32 17.44
CA ASP A 67 31.23 22.14 18.49
C ASP A 67 30.35 23.26 19.06
N THR A 68 29.37 23.75 18.32
CA THR A 68 28.57 24.92 18.67
C THR A 68 27.10 24.64 18.92
N SER A 69 26.71 23.37 18.91
CA SER A 69 25.32 22.93 19.09
C SER A 69 25.03 22.44 20.50
N PHE A 70 23.76 22.40 20.89
CA PHE A 70 23.31 21.77 22.14
C PHE A 70 23.73 20.29 22.21
N GLN A 71 23.59 19.61 21.08
CA GLN A 71 23.90 18.19 20.93
C GLN A 71 25.37 17.92 21.23
N GLY A 72 26.24 18.77 20.69
CA GLY A 72 27.67 18.67 20.90
C GLY A 72 28.06 18.99 22.33
N LEU A 73 27.38 19.92 22.97
CA LEU A 73 27.62 20.22 24.39
C LEU A 73 27.23 19.02 25.27
N ALA A 74 26.03 18.46 25.10
CA ALA A 74 25.57 17.29 25.84
C ALA A 74 26.47 16.05 25.59
N ALA A 75 26.94 15.87 24.36
CA ALA A 75 27.85 14.77 24.02
C ALA A 75 29.21 14.89 24.66
N ARG A 76 29.78 16.13 24.77
CA ARG A 76 31.06 16.38 25.44
C ARG A 76 30.98 16.19 26.95
N GLU A 77 29.90 16.69 27.56
CA GLU A 77 29.69 16.54 29.01
C GLU A 77 29.28 15.11 29.38
N ASN A 78 28.89 14.31 28.39
CA ASN A 78 28.48 12.94 28.55
C ASN A 78 27.25 12.75 29.46
N HIS A 79 26.49 13.82 29.67
CA HIS A 79 25.29 13.87 30.49
C HIS A 79 24.10 14.51 29.79
N PRO A 80 22.86 14.16 30.16
CA PRO A 80 21.68 14.91 29.77
C PRO A 80 21.81 16.38 30.17
N MET A 81 21.33 17.26 29.28
CA MET A 81 21.36 18.68 29.53
C MET A 81 19.95 19.23 29.60
N LEU A 82 19.60 19.85 30.71
CA LEU A 82 18.40 20.63 30.88
C LEU A 82 18.68 22.13 30.68
N ILE A 83 17.87 22.77 29.86
CA ILE A 83 17.88 24.21 29.61
C ILE A 83 16.53 24.74 30.06
N HIS A 84 16.54 25.45 31.21
CA HIS A 84 15.30 25.97 31.81
C HIS A 84 14.72 27.15 31.01
N ASP A 85 15.58 28.05 30.51
CA ASP A 85 15.20 29.14 29.61
C ASP A 85 16.27 29.38 28.54
N ALA A 86 15.96 28.96 27.31
CA ALA A 86 16.87 29.02 26.19
C ALA A 86 17.18 30.47 25.70
N LEU A 87 16.46 31.47 26.19
CA LEU A 87 16.74 32.86 25.81
C LEU A 87 17.78 33.53 26.68
N ILE A 88 18.02 33.01 27.89
CA ILE A 88 18.94 33.62 28.88
C ILE A 88 20.07 32.69 29.33
N ASP A 89 20.06 31.42 28.94
CA ASP A 89 21.07 30.45 29.33
C ASP A 89 22.42 30.82 28.72
N ASP A 90 23.44 31.07 29.58
CA ASP A 90 24.75 31.54 29.16
C ASP A 90 25.60 30.46 28.47
N ARG A 91 25.22 29.18 28.60
CA ARG A 91 25.89 28.06 27.89
C ARG A 91 25.61 28.11 26.40
N LEU A 92 24.57 28.86 25.98
CA LEU A 92 24.12 28.98 24.62
C LEU A 92 24.75 30.20 23.92
N SER A 93 25.14 30.03 22.66
CA SER A 93 25.61 31.14 21.85
C SER A 93 24.48 32.14 21.55
N ALA A 94 24.82 33.41 21.29
CA ALA A 94 23.85 34.42 20.91
C ALA A 94 23.01 34.02 19.69
N ARG A 95 23.61 33.29 18.73
CA ARG A 95 22.93 32.77 17.53
C ARG A 95 21.87 31.74 17.92
N VAL A 96 22.20 30.82 18.81
CA VAL A 96 21.26 29.78 19.28
C VAL A 96 20.10 30.39 20.06
N ARG A 97 20.36 31.38 20.94
CA ARG A 97 19.31 32.12 21.62
C ARG A 97 18.37 32.85 20.66
N ALA A 98 18.91 33.47 19.61
CA ALA A 98 18.11 34.15 18.57
C ALA A 98 17.21 33.16 17.81
N THR A 99 17.72 31.96 17.48
CA THR A 99 16.96 30.90 16.82
C THR A 99 15.81 30.40 17.72
N ASN A 100 16.07 30.17 19.01
CA ASN A 100 15.03 29.78 19.96
C ASN A 100 13.93 30.84 20.08
N LYS A 101 14.29 32.12 20.08
CA LYS A 101 13.34 33.23 20.06
C LYS A 101 12.46 33.19 18.81
N GLN A 102 13.03 32.90 17.66
CA GLN A 102 12.30 32.79 16.38
C GLN A 102 11.32 31.61 16.37
N TRP A 103 11.71 30.47 16.95
CA TRP A 103 10.88 29.27 17.02
C TRP A 103 9.90 29.27 18.18
N GLY A 104 10.00 30.24 19.10
CA GLY A 104 9.16 30.32 20.30
C GLY A 104 9.52 29.30 21.36
N THR A 105 10.66 28.62 21.26
CA THR A 105 11.10 27.58 22.21
C THR A 105 11.75 28.22 23.42
N ARG A 106 11.38 27.74 24.62
CA ARG A 106 11.85 28.31 25.89
C ARG A 106 12.67 27.35 26.72
N SER A 107 12.33 26.07 26.77
CA SER A 107 13.09 25.07 27.50
C SER A 107 13.39 23.83 26.68
N TRP A 108 14.48 23.13 27.04
CA TRP A 108 14.95 21.96 26.34
C TRP A 108 15.44 20.87 27.28
N ALA A 109 15.20 19.61 26.87
CA ALA A 109 15.92 18.46 27.36
C ALA A 109 16.71 17.85 26.19
N VAL A 110 18.02 17.68 26.38
CA VAL A 110 18.95 17.15 25.37
C VAL A 110 19.59 15.90 25.92
N ILE A 111 19.29 14.75 25.36
CA ILE A 111 19.77 13.45 25.84
C ILE A 111 20.73 12.87 24.79
N PRO A 112 22.00 12.64 25.10
CA PRO A 112 22.93 12.03 24.17
C PRO A 112 22.57 10.58 23.90
N LEU A 113 22.59 10.19 22.62
CA LEU A 113 22.47 8.81 22.16
C LEU A 113 23.86 8.22 21.99
N LYS A 114 24.09 7.05 22.56
CA LYS A 114 25.40 6.40 22.56
C LYS A 114 25.29 4.93 22.23
N TYR A 115 26.25 4.43 21.48
CA TYR A 115 26.37 3.02 21.18
C TYR A 115 27.82 2.57 21.43
N ASN A 116 28.00 1.51 22.21
CA ASN A 116 29.30 1.04 22.64
C ASN A 116 30.20 2.12 23.27
N GLY A 117 29.59 3.12 23.91
CA GLY A 117 30.31 4.25 24.52
C GLY A 117 30.55 5.45 23.64
N ASP A 118 30.38 5.31 22.33
CA ASP A 118 30.57 6.39 21.36
C ASP A 118 29.28 7.18 21.14
N PRO A 119 29.34 8.52 21.00
CA PRO A 119 28.19 9.34 20.70
C PRO A 119 27.75 9.13 19.25
N ILE A 120 26.52 8.68 19.05
CA ILE A 120 25.92 8.47 17.72
C ILE A 120 24.87 9.51 17.34
N GLY A 121 24.40 10.30 18.33
CA GLY A 121 23.36 11.29 18.10
C GLY A 121 22.84 11.93 19.39
N SER A 122 21.64 12.51 19.31
CA SER A 122 20.92 13.06 20.47
C SER A 122 19.41 12.98 20.27
N LEU A 123 18.69 12.75 21.36
CA LEU A 123 17.26 12.94 21.47
C LEU A 123 17.03 14.34 22.06
N LEU A 124 16.19 15.13 21.41
CA LEU A 124 15.90 16.52 21.74
C LEU A 124 14.42 16.67 22.06
N LEU A 125 14.10 17.33 23.15
CA LEU A 125 12.74 17.79 23.45
C LEU A 125 12.74 19.29 23.66
N ALA A 126 11.72 19.96 23.15
CA ALA A 126 11.53 21.39 23.29
C ALA A 126 10.14 21.70 23.85
N ALA A 127 10.05 22.76 24.65
CA ALA A 127 8.80 23.33 25.09
C ALA A 127 8.77 24.85 24.91
N THR A 128 7.58 25.39 24.73
CA THR A 128 7.32 26.84 24.61
C THR A 128 7.25 27.54 25.98
N THR A 129 7.22 26.77 27.05
CA THR A 129 7.20 27.26 28.43
C THR A 129 8.57 27.17 29.08
N VAL A 130 8.87 28.04 30.02
CA VAL A 130 10.11 28.03 30.81
C VAL A 130 10.06 26.92 31.83
N GLY A 131 11.16 26.17 31.97
CA GLY A 131 11.31 25.13 33.01
C GLY A 131 10.32 23.97 32.85
N ALA A 132 9.94 23.63 31.64
CA ALA A 132 8.95 22.56 31.37
C ALA A 132 9.46 21.17 31.79
N PHE A 133 10.77 20.93 31.77
CA PHE A 133 11.35 19.63 32.02
C PHE A 133 11.97 19.56 33.42
N THR A 134 11.77 18.43 34.08
CA THR A 134 12.28 18.10 35.44
C THR A 134 13.32 16.97 35.38
N ASP A 135 14.01 16.74 36.49
CA ASP A 135 14.95 15.61 36.60
C ASP A 135 14.24 14.24 36.43
N SER A 136 12.98 14.13 36.87
CA SER A 136 12.18 12.92 36.65
C SER A 136 11.88 12.66 35.16
N ASP A 137 11.73 13.71 34.36
CA ASP A 137 11.56 13.59 32.90
C ASP A 137 12.85 13.10 32.27
N VAL A 138 14.01 13.55 32.77
CA VAL A 138 15.34 13.10 32.34
C VAL A 138 15.52 11.61 32.55
N ASP A 139 15.13 11.09 33.73
CA ASP A 139 15.26 9.65 34.04
C ASP A 139 14.45 8.79 33.08
N ALA A 140 13.21 9.21 32.75
CA ALA A 140 12.36 8.54 31.75
C ALA A 140 12.98 8.60 30.34
N LEU A 141 13.54 9.74 29.96
CA LEU A 141 14.19 9.95 28.68
C LEU A 141 15.49 9.17 28.54
N LEU A 142 16.24 8.96 29.62
CA LEU A 142 17.44 8.12 29.64
C LEU A 142 17.09 6.68 29.24
N ALA A 143 16.07 6.09 29.86
CA ALA A 143 15.63 4.74 29.50
C ALA A 143 15.21 4.64 28.01
N ILE A 144 14.49 5.63 27.50
CA ILE A 144 14.12 5.71 26.07
C ILE A 144 15.38 5.86 25.21
N SER A 145 16.34 6.71 25.63
CA SER A 145 17.56 6.96 24.87
C SER A 145 18.46 5.73 24.77
N GLU A 146 18.51 4.90 25.80
CA GLU A 146 19.24 3.62 25.76
C GLU A 146 18.64 2.67 24.74
N PHE A 147 17.30 2.54 24.71
CA PHE A 147 16.61 1.73 23.70
C PHE A 147 16.85 2.26 22.28
N VAL A 148 16.67 3.58 22.06
CA VAL A 148 16.90 4.20 20.76
C VAL A 148 18.36 4.07 20.32
N SER A 149 19.30 4.24 21.24
CA SER A 149 20.74 4.10 21.00
C SER A 149 21.10 2.67 20.56
N ALA A 150 20.56 1.66 21.24
CA ALA A 150 20.79 0.26 20.88
C ALA A 150 20.24 -0.05 19.48
N LEU A 151 19.05 0.44 19.20
CA LEU A 151 18.36 0.22 17.92
C LEU A 151 19.12 0.88 16.74
N VAL A 152 19.46 2.16 16.89
CA VAL A 152 20.19 2.94 15.86
C VAL A 152 21.62 2.42 15.71
N GLY A 153 22.32 2.14 16.83
CA GLY A 153 23.69 1.63 16.82
C GLY A 153 23.80 0.27 16.13
N ALA A 154 22.88 -0.64 16.43
CA ALA A 154 22.83 -1.94 15.77
C ALA A 154 22.62 -1.81 14.25
N GLN A 155 21.76 -0.89 13.81
CA GLN A 155 21.55 -0.62 12.38
C GLN A 155 22.77 0.00 11.70
N LEU A 156 23.43 0.96 12.33
CA LEU A 156 24.65 1.57 11.79
C LEU A 156 25.74 0.52 11.61
N GLN A 157 25.94 -0.33 12.60
CA GLN A 157 26.94 -1.41 12.55
C GLN A 157 26.61 -2.45 11.48
N LEU A 158 25.35 -2.80 11.32
CA LEU A 158 24.90 -3.72 10.28
C LEU A 158 25.08 -3.13 8.88
N SER A 159 24.77 -1.85 8.68
CA SER A 159 24.99 -1.13 7.42
C SER A 159 26.48 -1.10 7.05
N GLU A 160 27.35 -0.90 8.04
CA GLU A 160 28.81 -0.90 7.84
C GLU A 160 29.33 -2.29 7.48
N LEU A 161 28.88 -3.34 8.17
CA LEU A 161 29.20 -4.74 7.84
C LEU A 161 28.72 -5.13 6.43
N LEU A 162 27.53 -4.74 6.03
CA LEU A 162 27.02 -4.97 4.67
C LEU A 162 27.88 -4.25 3.64
N THR A 163 28.28 -3.02 3.90
CA THR A 163 29.17 -2.25 3.03
C THR A 163 30.54 -2.94 2.91
N GLN A 164 31.11 -3.41 4.02
CA GLN A 164 32.37 -4.15 4.00
C GLN A 164 32.25 -5.47 3.23
N VAL A 165 31.24 -6.27 3.47
CA VAL A 165 30.97 -7.53 2.73
C VAL A 165 30.81 -7.28 1.24
N MET A 166 30.33 -6.10 0.85
CA MET A 166 30.13 -5.73 -0.55
C MET A 166 31.35 -5.11 -1.23
N THR A 167 32.29 -4.56 -0.47
CA THR A 167 33.50 -3.94 -1.01
C THR A 167 34.72 -4.86 -1.03
N ASP A 168 34.83 -5.80 -0.09
CA ASP A 168 36.03 -6.62 0.14
C ASP A 168 36.04 -7.98 -0.54
N GLY A 169 36.39 -8.15 -1.80
CA GLY A 169 36.73 -9.47 -2.35
C GLY A 169 36.27 -9.73 -3.80
N ASP A 170 36.84 -10.68 -4.45
CA ASP A 170 36.87 -10.88 -5.92
C ASP A 170 35.86 -11.91 -6.50
N GLU A 171 34.93 -12.46 -5.70
CA GLU A 171 33.96 -13.50 -6.16
C GLU A 171 32.51 -13.00 -6.15
N ARG A 172 32.07 -12.44 -7.28
CA ARG A 172 30.72 -11.82 -7.47
C ARG A 172 29.52 -12.72 -7.10
N GLY A 173 29.64 -14.03 -7.21
CA GLY A 173 28.54 -14.98 -6.95
C GLY A 173 28.30 -15.24 -5.46
N GLN A 174 29.37 -15.42 -4.69
CA GLN A 174 29.28 -15.80 -3.27
C GLN A 174 28.83 -14.64 -2.40
N ARG A 175 29.20 -13.40 -2.77
CA ARG A 175 28.75 -12.16 -2.11
C ARG A 175 27.27 -11.89 -2.30
N ALA A 176 26.78 -12.11 -3.52
CA ALA A 176 25.37 -11.96 -3.81
C ALA A 176 24.52 -12.90 -2.94
N LEU A 177 25.00 -14.13 -2.73
CA LEU A 177 24.37 -15.11 -1.85
C LEU A 177 24.43 -14.70 -0.38
N THR A 178 25.60 -14.25 0.10
CA THR A 178 25.76 -13.81 1.50
C THR A 178 24.95 -12.57 1.80
N ALA A 179 24.98 -11.55 0.94
CA ALA A 179 24.16 -10.35 1.09
C ALA A 179 22.65 -10.68 1.08
N ARG A 180 22.23 -11.59 0.18
CA ARG A 180 20.84 -12.04 0.12
C ARG A 180 20.41 -12.85 1.33
N PHE A 181 21.31 -13.69 1.87
CA PHE A 181 21.07 -14.43 3.11
C PHE A 181 20.95 -13.50 4.31
N VAL A 182 21.92 -12.60 4.51
CA VAL A 182 21.88 -11.61 5.60
C VAL A 182 20.61 -10.75 5.50
N ALA A 183 20.28 -10.29 4.31
CA ALA A 183 19.07 -9.51 4.06
C ALA A 183 17.78 -10.29 4.37
N SER A 184 17.70 -11.57 3.99
CA SER A 184 16.51 -12.40 4.26
C SER A 184 16.28 -12.67 5.73
N VAL A 185 17.36 -12.67 6.54
CA VAL A 185 17.28 -12.86 8.00
C VAL A 185 16.96 -11.55 8.72
N MET A 186 17.55 -10.45 8.28
CA MET A 186 17.52 -9.18 9.01
C MET A 186 16.36 -8.27 8.60
N VAL A 187 15.94 -8.32 7.33
CA VAL A 187 14.87 -7.48 6.78
C VAL A 187 14.04 -8.29 5.77
N PRO A 188 13.36 -9.35 6.22
CA PRO A 188 12.62 -10.25 5.34
C PRO A 188 11.58 -9.54 4.48
N GLU A 189 10.87 -8.56 5.05
CA GLU A 189 9.86 -7.77 4.32
C GLU A 189 10.45 -6.94 3.17
N ALA A 190 11.66 -6.39 3.33
CA ALA A 190 12.32 -5.64 2.26
C ALA A 190 12.81 -6.55 1.12
N VAL A 191 13.28 -7.76 1.47
CA VAL A 191 13.68 -8.77 0.47
C VAL A 191 12.47 -9.27 -0.30
N GLU A 192 11.36 -9.53 0.40
CA GLU A 192 10.10 -9.93 -0.23
C GLU A 192 9.58 -8.84 -1.17
N THR A 193 9.56 -7.58 -0.71
CA THR A 193 9.14 -6.43 -1.50
C THR A 193 10.02 -6.24 -2.76
N ALA A 194 11.34 -6.33 -2.63
CA ALA A 194 12.27 -6.22 -3.75
C ALA A 194 12.09 -7.38 -4.75
N SER A 195 11.90 -8.61 -4.25
CA SER A 195 11.62 -9.78 -5.08
C SER A 195 10.30 -9.65 -5.84
N LEU A 196 9.25 -9.19 -5.17
CA LEU A 196 7.94 -8.93 -5.81
C LEU A 196 8.05 -7.84 -6.87
N GLN A 197 8.82 -6.78 -6.63
CA GLN A 197 9.05 -5.72 -7.60
C GLN A 197 9.82 -6.22 -8.84
N GLU A 198 10.89 -7.01 -8.66
CA GLU A 198 11.63 -7.63 -9.77
C GLU A 198 10.72 -8.54 -10.61
N ARG A 199 9.89 -9.35 -9.95
CA ARG A 199 8.92 -10.23 -10.62
C ARG A 199 7.85 -9.44 -11.38
N LEU A 200 7.32 -8.38 -10.80
CA LEU A 200 6.35 -7.49 -11.43
C LEU A 200 6.94 -6.77 -12.65
N ASP A 201 8.15 -6.22 -12.51
CA ASP A 201 8.86 -5.58 -13.62
C ASP A 201 9.11 -6.59 -14.78
N ALA A 202 9.45 -7.84 -14.48
CA ALA A 202 9.63 -8.87 -15.48
C ALA A 202 8.33 -9.21 -16.23
N VAL A 203 7.21 -9.31 -15.51
CA VAL A 203 5.89 -9.58 -16.09
C VAL A 203 5.43 -8.40 -16.97
N LEU A 204 5.60 -7.17 -16.51
CA LEU A 204 5.22 -5.97 -17.27
C LEU A 204 6.12 -5.73 -18.50
N ALA A 205 7.39 -6.15 -18.43
CA ALA A 205 8.32 -6.05 -19.56
C ALA A 205 8.07 -7.13 -20.64
N GLN A 206 7.31 -8.19 -20.32
CA GLN A 206 7.00 -9.29 -21.24
C GLN A 206 5.48 -9.50 -21.31
N PRO A 207 4.74 -8.67 -22.05
CA PRO A 207 3.27 -8.76 -22.12
C PRO A 207 2.76 -10.15 -22.56
N ASP A 208 3.52 -10.88 -23.38
CA ASP A 208 3.18 -12.23 -23.83
C ASP A 208 3.31 -13.30 -22.71
N ALA A 209 3.88 -12.96 -21.55
CA ALA A 209 3.88 -13.83 -20.37
C ALA A 209 2.51 -13.82 -19.64
N LEU A 210 1.68 -12.83 -19.91
CA LEU A 210 0.32 -12.73 -19.42
C LEU A 210 -0.64 -13.45 -20.37
N ARG A 211 -1.55 -14.23 -19.81
CA ARG A 211 -2.60 -14.93 -20.58
C ARG A 211 -3.97 -14.55 -20.02
N ALA A 212 -4.96 -14.48 -20.89
CA ALA A 212 -6.35 -14.34 -20.51
C ALA A 212 -7.11 -15.65 -20.75
N VAL A 213 -7.98 -16.01 -19.84
CA VAL A 213 -9.00 -17.04 -20.02
C VAL A 213 -10.38 -16.40 -19.84
N PHE A 214 -11.40 -17.03 -20.35
CA PHE A 214 -12.75 -16.47 -20.34
C PHE A 214 -13.71 -17.42 -19.64
N GLN A 215 -14.57 -16.84 -18.77
CA GLN A 215 -15.62 -17.59 -18.10
C GLN A 215 -16.98 -17.10 -18.58
N PRO A 216 -17.92 -18.00 -18.97
CA PRO A 216 -19.22 -17.58 -19.44
C PRO A 216 -20.07 -17.02 -18.31
N ILE A 217 -20.76 -15.92 -18.59
CA ILE A 217 -21.89 -15.39 -17.83
C ILE A 217 -23.15 -15.84 -18.57
N VAL A 218 -23.98 -16.62 -17.90
CA VAL A 218 -25.08 -17.35 -18.52
C VAL A 218 -26.42 -16.76 -18.10
N ARG A 219 -27.37 -16.64 -19.01
CA ARG A 219 -28.75 -16.36 -18.65
C ARG A 219 -29.36 -17.58 -18.00
N LEU A 220 -29.87 -17.45 -16.78
CA LEU A 220 -30.31 -18.60 -16.00
C LEU A 220 -31.63 -19.23 -16.50
N GLU A 221 -32.44 -18.46 -17.23
CA GLU A 221 -33.72 -18.92 -17.75
C GLU A 221 -33.58 -19.96 -18.86
N ASP A 222 -32.62 -19.77 -19.77
CA ASP A 222 -32.49 -20.60 -20.98
C ASP A 222 -31.11 -21.21 -21.19
N GLY A 223 -30.16 -20.92 -20.28
CA GLY A 223 -28.78 -21.44 -20.33
C GLY A 223 -27.91 -20.82 -21.42
N THR A 224 -28.35 -19.75 -22.09
CA THR A 224 -27.58 -19.09 -23.16
C THR A 224 -26.47 -18.22 -22.59
N THR A 225 -25.28 -18.24 -23.21
CA THR A 225 -24.19 -17.35 -22.84
C THR A 225 -24.54 -15.91 -23.21
N ALA A 226 -24.51 -15.02 -22.21
CA ALA A 226 -24.88 -13.62 -22.34
C ALA A 226 -23.64 -12.69 -22.41
N ALA A 227 -22.51 -13.10 -21.82
CA ALA A 227 -21.25 -12.39 -21.83
C ALA A 227 -20.10 -13.35 -21.41
N TYR A 228 -18.88 -12.89 -21.50
CA TYR A 228 -17.71 -13.58 -20.97
C TYR A 228 -16.92 -12.66 -20.05
N GLU A 229 -16.52 -13.14 -18.87
CA GLU A 229 -15.56 -12.45 -18.02
C GLU A 229 -14.14 -12.84 -18.40
N GLY A 230 -13.30 -11.83 -18.68
CA GLY A 230 -11.87 -11.99 -18.92
C GLY A 230 -11.08 -12.08 -17.64
N LEU A 231 -10.44 -13.22 -17.40
CA LEU A 231 -9.69 -13.52 -16.21
C LEU A 231 -8.21 -13.70 -16.52
N MET A 232 -7.37 -12.99 -15.78
CA MET A 232 -5.92 -13.07 -15.98
C MET A 232 -5.32 -14.37 -15.47
N ARG A 233 -4.30 -14.84 -16.20
CA ARG A 233 -3.39 -15.92 -15.80
C ARG A 233 -1.96 -15.42 -15.88
N PHE A 234 -1.23 -15.61 -14.82
CA PHE A 234 0.19 -15.28 -14.70
C PHE A 234 1.05 -16.49 -15.03
N PRO A 235 2.39 -16.33 -15.27
CA PRO A 235 3.25 -17.43 -15.59
C PRO A 235 3.17 -18.59 -14.59
N GLU A 236 3.12 -19.84 -15.07
CA GLU A 236 3.02 -21.05 -14.23
C GLU A 236 4.20 -21.23 -13.28
N SER A 237 5.35 -20.63 -13.60
CA SER A 237 6.51 -20.59 -12.71
C SER A 237 6.30 -19.73 -11.47
N SER A 238 5.17 -19.01 -11.40
CA SER A 238 4.79 -18.19 -10.26
C SER A 238 3.98 -19.01 -9.28
N ASP A 239 4.41 -19.01 -8.01
CA ASP A 239 3.67 -19.52 -6.85
C ASP A 239 2.57 -18.56 -6.35
N LEU A 240 2.40 -17.40 -7.03
CA LEU A 240 1.43 -16.37 -6.70
C LEU A 240 0.14 -16.52 -7.51
N THR A 241 -1.00 -16.44 -6.84
CA THR A 241 -2.30 -16.37 -7.51
C THR A 241 -2.52 -14.98 -8.15
N PRO A 242 -3.47 -14.82 -9.10
CA PRO A 242 -3.82 -13.50 -9.63
C PRO A 242 -4.10 -12.45 -8.55
N MET A 243 -4.86 -12.80 -7.51
CA MET A 243 -5.15 -11.92 -6.37
C MET A 243 -3.87 -11.44 -5.68
N HIS A 244 -2.89 -12.32 -5.48
CA HIS A 244 -1.59 -11.95 -4.89
C HIS A 244 -0.80 -11.00 -5.80
N TRP A 245 -0.85 -11.20 -7.14
CA TRP A 245 -0.18 -10.32 -8.10
C TRP A 245 -0.76 -8.90 -8.09
N PHE A 246 -2.09 -8.76 -8.17
CA PHE A 246 -2.74 -7.44 -8.10
C PHE A 246 -2.54 -6.78 -6.74
N GLY A 247 -2.65 -7.55 -5.64
CA GLY A 247 -2.36 -7.06 -4.30
C GLY A 247 -0.90 -6.58 -4.12
N ALA A 248 0.07 -7.30 -4.68
CA ALA A 248 1.48 -6.90 -4.66
C ALA A 248 1.72 -5.64 -5.51
N ALA A 249 1.18 -5.58 -6.74
CA ALA A 249 1.29 -4.42 -7.61
C ALA A 249 0.71 -3.16 -6.93
N ARG A 250 -0.42 -3.28 -6.25
CA ARG A 250 -1.04 -2.19 -5.49
C ARG A 250 -0.13 -1.69 -4.36
N ARG A 251 0.41 -2.61 -3.53
CA ARG A 251 1.36 -2.24 -2.47
C ARG A 251 2.62 -1.55 -3.00
N LEU A 252 3.05 -1.89 -4.21
CA LEU A 252 4.20 -1.28 -4.89
C LEU A 252 3.87 0.02 -5.65
N GLY A 253 2.62 0.50 -5.60
CA GLY A 253 2.17 1.68 -6.35
C GLY A 253 2.12 1.46 -7.87
N ARG A 254 2.06 0.20 -8.33
CA ARG A 254 2.04 -0.22 -9.73
C ARG A 254 0.74 -0.94 -10.12
N GLY A 255 -0.32 -0.78 -9.29
CA GLY A 255 -1.62 -1.42 -9.53
C GLY A 255 -2.20 -1.09 -10.89
N VAL A 256 -2.29 0.19 -11.23
CA VAL A 256 -2.81 0.68 -12.52
C VAL A 256 -2.01 0.13 -13.70
N ASP A 257 -0.67 0.05 -13.59
CA ASP A 257 0.17 -0.49 -14.66
C ASP A 257 -0.16 -1.96 -14.96
N LEU A 258 -0.38 -2.76 -13.91
CA LEU A 258 -0.73 -4.17 -14.06
C LEU A 258 -2.17 -4.35 -14.59
N GLU A 259 -3.11 -3.54 -14.11
CA GLU A 259 -4.49 -3.57 -14.61
C GLU A 259 -4.57 -3.13 -16.09
N TYR A 260 -3.78 -2.14 -16.49
CA TYR A 260 -3.68 -1.74 -17.90
C TYR A 260 -3.10 -2.86 -18.78
N ALA A 261 -2.03 -3.53 -18.31
CA ALA A 261 -1.46 -4.69 -19.03
C ALA A 261 -2.47 -5.84 -19.12
N ALA A 262 -3.22 -6.10 -18.05
CA ALA A 262 -4.29 -7.08 -18.00
C ALA A 262 -5.40 -6.75 -18.99
N LEU A 263 -5.89 -5.51 -18.99
CA LEU A 263 -6.90 -5.02 -19.94
C LEU A 263 -6.46 -5.25 -21.40
N CYS A 264 -5.25 -4.82 -21.77
CA CYS A 264 -4.73 -5.01 -23.11
C CYS A 264 -4.63 -6.49 -23.49
N THR A 265 -4.22 -7.34 -22.55
CA THR A 265 -4.12 -8.80 -22.77
C THR A 265 -5.50 -9.44 -22.98
N ILE A 266 -6.49 -9.09 -22.15
CA ILE A 266 -7.87 -9.59 -22.27
C ILE A 266 -8.47 -9.16 -23.61
N LEU A 267 -8.38 -7.87 -23.96
CA LEU A 267 -8.94 -7.36 -25.23
C LEU A 267 -8.32 -8.02 -26.45
N LYS A 268 -7.00 -8.22 -26.45
CA LYS A 268 -6.28 -8.96 -27.51
C LYS A 268 -6.75 -10.41 -27.62
N ALA A 269 -6.89 -11.10 -26.49
CA ALA A 269 -7.31 -12.50 -26.46
C ALA A 269 -8.80 -12.68 -26.78
N ALA A 270 -9.63 -11.67 -26.55
CA ALA A 270 -11.07 -11.69 -26.81
C ALA A 270 -11.44 -11.60 -28.29
N HIS A 271 -10.48 -11.35 -29.20
CA HIS A 271 -10.75 -11.15 -30.62
C HIS A 271 -11.62 -12.25 -31.28
N PRO A 272 -11.50 -13.55 -30.95
CA PRO A 272 -12.36 -14.60 -31.50
C PRO A 272 -13.81 -14.60 -30.97
N ILE A 273 -14.10 -13.90 -29.86
CA ILE A 273 -15.46 -13.76 -29.32
C ILE A 273 -16.24 -12.80 -30.22
N PRO A 274 -17.47 -13.10 -30.62
CA PRO A 274 -18.31 -12.18 -31.45
C PRO A 274 -18.43 -10.79 -30.79
N ASP A 275 -18.41 -9.73 -31.60
CA ASP A 275 -18.41 -8.35 -31.12
C ASP A 275 -19.70 -7.95 -30.40
N ASP A 276 -20.81 -8.61 -30.68
CA ASP A 276 -22.13 -8.44 -30.04
C ASP A 276 -22.23 -9.21 -28.70
N CYS A 277 -21.26 -10.10 -28.39
CA CYS A 277 -21.17 -10.77 -27.11
C CYS A 277 -20.24 -9.95 -26.20
N PRO A 278 -20.76 -9.35 -25.12
CA PRO A 278 -19.97 -8.51 -24.22
C PRO A 278 -18.80 -9.26 -23.56
N VAL A 279 -17.68 -8.53 -23.40
CA VAL A 279 -16.56 -9.00 -22.60
C VAL A 279 -16.43 -8.11 -21.36
N ALA A 280 -16.44 -8.74 -20.18
CA ALA A 280 -16.28 -8.10 -18.91
C ALA A 280 -14.79 -8.04 -18.53
N VAL A 281 -14.36 -6.91 -17.99
CA VAL A 281 -12.99 -6.66 -17.54
C VAL A 281 -13.00 -6.02 -16.16
N ASN A 282 -12.16 -6.55 -15.26
CA ASN A 282 -12.02 -6.07 -13.89
C ASN A 282 -11.10 -4.86 -13.81
N LEU A 283 -11.55 -3.78 -13.19
CA LEU A 283 -10.77 -2.57 -12.91
C LEU A 283 -11.01 -2.09 -11.49
N SER A 284 -9.94 -1.63 -10.83
CA SER A 284 -10.08 -0.85 -9.61
C SER A 284 -10.72 0.51 -9.89
N PRO A 285 -11.36 1.14 -8.89
CA PRO A 285 -11.90 2.50 -9.04
C PRO A 285 -10.86 3.52 -9.52
N SER A 286 -9.61 3.39 -9.09
CA SER A 286 -8.50 4.25 -9.52
C SER A 286 -8.11 4.02 -10.98
N ALA A 287 -7.99 2.77 -11.40
CA ALA A 287 -7.69 2.42 -12.80
C ALA A 287 -8.81 2.83 -13.75
N ALA A 288 -10.06 2.68 -13.33
CA ALA A 288 -11.23 3.05 -14.13
C ALA A 288 -11.34 4.56 -14.42
N LEU A 289 -10.55 5.40 -13.75
CA LEU A 289 -10.47 6.85 -14.01
C LEU A 289 -9.26 7.24 -14.88
N GLU A 290 -8.38 6.30 -15.20
CA GLU A 290 -7.15 6.61 -15.95
C GLU A 290 -7.44 6.88 -17.44
N PRO A 291 -6.93 8.00 -18.00
CA PRO A 291 -7.16 8.35 -19.41
C PRO A 291 -6.72 7.27 -20.39
N ALA A 292 -5.58 6.61 -20.15
CA ALA A 292 -5.08 5.55 -21.04
C ALA A 292 -6.00 4.32 -21.08
N ILE A 293 -6.68 3.99 -19.99
CA ILE A 293 -7.68 2.93 -19.91
C ILE A 293 -8.93 3.36 -20.67
N HIS A 294 -9.39 4.60 -20.49
CA HIS A 294 -10.51 5.15 -21.25
C HIS A 294 -10.27 5.11 -22.77
N ASP A 295 -9.10 5.57 -23.19
CA ASP A 295 -8.73 5.56 -24.61
C ASP A 295 -8.69 4.14 -25.18
N THR A 296 -8.16 3.18 -24.40
CA THR A 296 -8.09 1.77 -24.81
C THR A 296 -9.46 1.12 -24.91
N LEU A 297 -10.36 1.35 -23.96
CA LEU A 297 -11.74 0.86 -23.99
C LEU A 297 -12.53 1.53 -25.13
N ALA A 298 -12.33 2.83 -25.32
CA ALA A 298 -13.00 3.60 -26.36
C ALA A 298 -12.59 3.24 -27.80
N ALA A 299 -11.40 2.63 -27.96
CA ALA A 299 -10.92 2.15 -29.25
C ALA A 299 -11.52 0.79 -29.67
N GLN A 300 -12.32 0.15 -28.80
CA GLN A 300 -12.95 -1.12 -29.12
C GLN A 300 -14.32 -0.93 -29.77
N ASP A 301 -14.60 -1.68 -30.83
CA ASP A 301 -15.91 -1.71 -31.47
C ASP A 301 -16.87 -2.72 -30.84
N ARG A 302 -16.38 -3.59 -29.96
CA ARG A 302 -17.15 -4.63 -29.26
C ARG A 302 -17.91 -4.12 -28.04
N ALA A 303 -18.95 -4.85 -27.64
CA ALA A 303 -19.65 -4.63 -26.40
C ALA A 303 -18.74 -4.96 -25.19
N LEU A 304 -18.66 -4.05 -24.22
CA LEU A 304 -17.82 -4.17 -23.04
C LEU A 304 -18.62 -3.99 -21.75
N ILE A 305 -18.18 -4.69 -20.71
CA ILE A 305 -18.60 -4.51 -19.33
C ILE A 305 -17.34 -4.17 -18.52
N VAL A 306 -17.37 -3.07 -17.78
CA VAL A 306 -16.32 -2.73 -16.81
C VAL A 306 -16.82 -3.09 -15.42
N GLU A 307 -16.17 -4.05 -14.80
CA GLU A 307 -16.47 -4.50 -13.44
C GLU A 307 -15.60 -3.70 -12.45
N ILE A 308 -16.27 -2.89 -11.62
CA ILE A 308 -15.59 -2.09 -10.61
C ILE A 308 -15.48 -2.90 -9.34
N THR A 309 -14.25 -3.22 -8.94
CA THR A 309 -13.98 -3.97 -7.71
C THR A 309 -14.20 -3.11 -6.47
N GLU A 310 -14.84 -3.67 -5.43
CA GLU A 310 -15.15 -2.93 -4.20
C GLU A 310 -14.03 -2.89 -3.15
N HIS A 311 -12.89 -3.50 -3.44
CA HIS A 311 -11.73 -3.56 -2.52
C HIS A 311 -11.09 -2.20 -2.23
N GLU A 312 -11.47 -1.15 -2.95
CA GLU A 312 -11.04 0.23 -2.74
C GLU A 312 -12.26 1.14 -2.54
N PRO A 313 -12.13 2.20 -1.71
CA PRO A 313 -13.19 3.19 -1.59
C PRO A 313 -13.46 3.86 -2.94
N PHE A 314 -14.72 4.03 -3.31
CA PHE A 314 -15.09 4.72 -4.54
C PHE A 314 -14.77 6.22 -4.43
N PRO A 315 -13.91 6.78 -5.29
CA PRO A 315 -13.66 8.21 -5.37
C PRO A 315 -14.94 9.00 -5.59
N ALA A 316 -14.96 10.25 -5.12
CA ALA A 316 -16.15 11.08 -5.22
C ALA A 316 -16.56 11.39 -6.67
N ASP A 317 -15.61 11.38 -7.58
CA ASP A 317 -15.73 11.67 -9.01
C ASP A 317 -15.87 10.41 -9.89
N LEU A 318 -15.92 9.19 -9.30
CA LEU A 318 -15.99 7.94 -10.06
C LEU A 318 -17.20 7.92 -11.03
N GLU A 319 -18.40 8.29 -10.55
CA GLU A 319 -19.61 8.32 -11.39
C GLU A 319 -19.43 9.26 -12.60
N SER A 320 -18.93 10.48 -12.35
CA SER A 320 -18.70 11.45 -13.42
C SER A 320 -17.57 11.04 -14.36
N GLY A 321 -16.54 10.39 -13.82
CA GLY A 321 -15.40 9.88 -14.58
C GLY A 321 -15.79 8.73 -15.52
N LEU A 322 -16.71 7.86 -15.11
CA LEU A 322 -17.20 6.75 -15.95
C LEU A 322 -18.24 7.17 -17.00
N LYS A 323 -18.77 8.38 -16.91
CA LYS A 323 -19.77 8.86 -17.87
C LYS A 323 -19.32 8.78 -19.34
N PRO A 324 -18.09 9.14 -19.74
CA PRO A 324 -17.64 9.00 -21.13
C PRO A 324 -17.68 7.56 -21.65
N LEU A 325 -17.44 6.56 -20.80
CA LEU A 325 -17.55 5.14 -21.16
C LEU A 325 -19.01 4.73 -21.34
N ARG A 326 -19.90 5.15 -20.44
CA ARG A 326 -21.35 4.92 -20.55
C ARG A 326 -21.93 5.53 -21.81
N ASP A 327 -21.52 6.77 -22.15
CA ASP A 327 -21.99 7.48 -23.35
C ASP A 327 -21.59 6.74 -24.67
N ARG A 328 -20.63 5.81 -24.58
CA ARG A 328 -20.20 4.91 -25.68
C ARG A 328 -20.82 3.51 -25.61
N GLY A 329 -21.69 3.26 -24.65
CA GLY A 329 -22.40 1.98 -24.51
C GLY A 329 -21.65 0.95 -23.65
N VAL A 330 -20.57 1.31 -22.95
CA VAL A 330 -19.91 0.42 -21.98
C VAL A 330 -20.81 0.29 -20.77
N SER A 331 -21.17 -0.94 -20.40
CA SER A 331 -21.91 -1.23 -19.17
C SER A 331 -21.00 -1.24 -17.97
N ILE A 332 -21.45 -0.70 -16.85
CA ILE A 332 -20.71 -0.69 -15.59
C ILE A 332 -21.31 -1.72 -14.63
N ALA A 333 -20.50 -2.65 -14.17
CA ALA A 333 -20.85 -3.61 -13.13
C ALA A 333 -20.16 -3.25 -11.81
N VAL A 334 -20.81 -3.57 -10.70
CA VAL A 334 -20.16 -3.61 -9.37
C VAL A 334 -19.98 -5.07 -8.98
N ASP A 335 -18.77 -5.41 -8.62
CA ASP A 335 -18.36 -6.75 -8.23
C ASP A 335 -18.50 -6.98 -6.73
N ASP A 336 -18.57 -8.26 -6.30
CA ASP A 336 -18.57 -8.72 -4.90
C ASP A 336 -19.68 -8.11 -4.00
N ALA A 337 -20.84 -7.72 -4.55
CA ALA A 337 -21.91 -7.12 -3.76
C ALA A 337 -22.45 -8.12 -2.74
N GLY A 338 -22.32 -7.80 -1.43
CA GLY A 338 -22.78 -8.63 -0.32
C GLY A 338 -21.68 -9.23 0.55
N ALA A 339 -20.40 -9.16 0.15
CA ALA A 339 -19.24 -9.62 0.95
C ALA A 339 -18.93 -8.73 2.16
N GLY A 340 -19.72 -7.68 2.42
CA GLY A 340 -19.58 -6.80 3.58
C GLY A 340 -18.83 -5.51 3.34
N TYR A 341 -18.25 -5.31 2.18
CA TYR A 341 -17.52 -4.10 1.78
C TYR A 341 -18.36 -3.17 0.88
N ALA A 342 -19.28 -3.70 0.04
CA ALA A 342 -20.20 -2.84 -0.74
C ALA A 342 -21.15 -2.10 0.20
N ASN A 343 -20.80 -0.88 0.50
CA ASN A 343 -21.73 0.03 1.15
C ASN A 343 -22.86 0.32 0.14
N PHE A 344 -24.13 0.02 0.51
CA PHE A 344 -25.29 0.39 -0.31
C PHE A 344 -25.24 1.83 -0.84
N THR A 345 -24.58 2.73 -0.09
CA THR A 345 -24.33 4.11 -0.50
C THR A 345 -23.46 4.20 -1.77
N GLN A 346 -22.50 3.30 -1.97
CA GLN A 346 -21.66 3.27 -3.18
C GLN A 346 -22.48 2.81 -4.40
N LEU A 347 -23.30 1.75 -4.24
CA LEU A 347 -24.23 1.30 -5.30
C LEU A 347 -25.21 2.40 -5.69
N LEU A 348 -25.79 3.10 -4.72
CA LEU A 348 -26.72 4.21 -4.96
C LEU A 348 -26.06 5.38 -5.69
N ARG A 349 -24.79 5.66 -5.42
CA ARG A 349 -24.02 6.73 -6.08
C ARG A 349 -23.61 6.32 -7.49
N LEU A 350 -23.06 5.13 -7.66
CA LEU A 350 -22.54 4.69 -8.95
C LEU A 350 -23.66 4.35 -9.96
N ARG A 351 -24.83 3.89 -9.47
CA ARG A 351 -25.96 3.43 -10.29
C ARG A 351 -25.47 2.47 -11.40
N PRO A 352 -24.95 1.29 -11.03
CA PRO A 352 -24.40 0.35 -11.99
C PRO A 352 -25.48 -0.22 -12.91
N ASP A 353 -25.07 -0.70 -14.06
CA ASP A 353 -25.94 -1.40 -15.00
C ASP A 353 -26.09 -2.88 -14.61
N ILE A 354 -25.11 -3.39 -13.84
CA ILE A 354 -25.05 -4.78 -13.39
C ILE A 354 -24.58 -4.80 -11.92
N ILE A 355 -25.20 -5.67 -11.12
CA ILE A 355 -24.77 -5.98 -9.74
C ILE A 355 -24.41 -7.46 -9.71
N LYS A 356 -23.13 -7.79 -9.45
CA LYS A 356 -22.67 -9.16 -9.24
C LYS A 356 -22.80 -9.50 -7.76
N ILE A 357 -23.46 -10.60 -7.48
CA ILE A 357 -23.72 -11.07 -6.11
C ILE A 357 -22.62 -12.04 -5.75
N ASP A 358 -21.88 -11.70 -4.70
CA ASP A 358 -20.69 -12.42 -4.24
C ASP A 358 -20.94 -13.91 -3.96
N GLY A 359 -19.95 -14.73 -4.31
CA GLY A 359 -19.98 -16.18 -4.15
C GLY A 359 -20.16 -16.66 -2.70
N GLU A 360 -19.70 -15.91 -1.69
CA GLU A 360 -19.92 -16.27 -0.29
C GLU A 360 -21.42 -16.24 0.08
N LEU A 361 -22.18 -15.34 -0.56
CA LEU A 361 -23.62 -15.29 -0.40
C LEU A 361 -24.30 -16.43 -1.12
N ILE A 362 -23.77 -16.87 -2.26
CA ILE A 362 -24.33 -17.95 -3.08
C ILE A 362 -24.03 -19.34 -2.50
N ALA A 363 -22.84 -19.51 -1.88
CA ALA A 363 -22.46 -20.78 -1.25
C ALA A 363 -23.49 -21.18 -0.17
N GLY A 364 -24.25 -22.29 -0.39
CA GLY A 364 -25.29 -22.80 0.54
C GLY A 364 -26.58 -21.97 0.59
N ILE A 365 -26.86 -21.13 -0.42
CA ILE A 365 -28.07 -20.30 -0.50
C ILE A 365 -29.34 -21.16 -0.55
N ASP A 366 -29.25 -22.38 -1.05
CA ASP A 366 -30.32 -23.37 -1.12
C ASP A 366 -30.79 -23.82 0.26
N ASP A 367 -29.91 -23.82 1.26
CA ASP A 367 -30.23 -24.24 2.62
C ASP A 367 -30.42 -23.06 3.61
N ASP A 368 -29.80 -21.90 3.35
CA ASP A 368 -29.79 -20.78 4.28
C ASP A 368 -30.84 -19.69 3.93
N PRO A 369 -31.90 -19.55 4.78
CA PRO A 369 -32.94 -18.54 4.55
C PRO A 369 -32.43 -17.08 4.69
N VAL A 370 -31.34 -16.85 5.45
CA VAL A 370 -30.77 -15.51 5.59
C VAL A 370 -30.09 -15.10 4.30
N LYS A 371 -29.33 -15.99 3.67
CA LYS A 371 -28.69 -15.74 2.37
C LYS A 371 -29.74 -15.50 1.28
N ARG A 372 -30.81 -16.28 1.25
CA ARG A 372 -31.95 -16.02 0.33
C ARG A 372 -32.56 -14.65 0.55
N ALA A 373 -32.78 -14.24 1.79
CA ALA A 373 -33.32 -12.91 2.09
C ALA A 373 -32.38 -11.78 1.62
N MET A 374 -31.07 -11.95 1.82
CA MET A 374 -30.06 -10.98 1.34
C MET A 374 -30.02 -10.90 -0.20
N ALA A 375 -29.99 -12.03 -0.88
CA ALA A 375 -30.04 -12.08 -2.35
C ALA A 375 -31.32 -11.43 -2.89
N THR A 376 -32.47 -11.67 -2.22
CA THR A 376 -33.74 -11.01 -2.56
C THR A 376 -33.68 -9.50 -2.38
N ALA A 377 -33.04 -9.03 -1.31
CA ALA A 377 -32.88 -7.59 -1.07
C ALA A 377 -31.97 -6.93 -2.14
N LEU A 378 -30.86 -7.60 -2.52
CA LEU A 378 -29.98 -7.13 -3.60
C LEU A 378 -30.71 -7.12 -4.94
N LYS A 379 -31.50 -8.18 -5.24
CA LYS A 379 -32.35 -8.22 -6.44
C LYS A 379 -33.37 -7.09 -6.48
N SER A 380 -34.02 -6.81 -5.35
CA SER A 380 -34.96 -5.71 -5.24
C SER A 380 -34.29 -4.35 -5.48
N LEU A 381 -33.10 -4.13 -4.89
CA LEU A 381 -32.31 -2.94 -5.12
C LEU A 381 -31.90 -2.80 -6.60
N ALA A 382 -31.42 -3.89 -7.21
CA ALA A 382 -31.06 -3.90 -8.62
C ALA A 382 -32.24 -3.50 -9.50
N SER A 383 -33.44 -4.01 -9.21
CA SER A 383 -34.67 -3.67 -9.93
C SER A 383 -35.01 -2.18 -9.85
N GLU A 384 -34.90 -1.56 -8.65
CA GLU A 384 -35.10 -0.12 -8.47
C GLU A 384 -34.06 0.73 -9.21
N LEU A 385 -32.81 0.24 -9.29
CA LEU A 385 -31.72 0.86 -10.05
C LEU A 385 -31.82 0.59 -11.57
N ARG A 386 -32.71 -0.31 -12.00
CA ARG A 386 -32.80 -0.87 -13.36
C ARG A 386 -31.52 -1.61 -13.77
N ALA A 387 -30.80 -2.15 -12.81
CA ALA A 387 -29.62 -2.96 -13.00
C ALA A 387 -30.01 -4.44 -13.16
N LYS A 388 -29.19 -5.18 -13.91
CA LYS A 388 -29.27 -6.64 -13.99
C LYS A 388 -28.54 -7.26 -12.80
N THR A 389 -28.90 -8.52 -12.45
CA THR A 389 -28.20 -9.27 -11.41
C THR A 389 -27.45 -10.45 -11.99
N VAL A 390 -26.22 -10.66 -11.54
CA VAL A 390 -25.38 -11.82 -11.87
C VAL A 390 -25.01 -12.51 -10.55
N ALA A 391 -25.35 -13.77 -10.37
CA ALA A 391 -24.92 -14.56 -9.22
C ALA A 391 -23.59 -15.26 -9.54
N GLU A 392 -22.62 -15.17 -8.63
CA GLU A 392 -21.31 -15.77 -8.81
C GLU A 392 -21.17 -17.12 -8.14
N ALA A 393 -20.10 -17.86 -8.49
CA ALA A 393 -19.71 -19.12 -7.88
C ALA A 393 -20.85 -20.14 -7.77
N ILE A 394 -21.71 -20.25 -8.80
CA ILE A 394 -22.73 -21.31 -8.87
C ILE A 394 -22.03 -22.64 -9.12
N GLU A 395 -22.09 -23.56 -8.14
CA GLU A 395 -21.40 -24.84 -8.20
C GLU A 395 -22.35 -26.05 -8.23
N THR A 396 -23.64 -25.86 -7.85
CA THR A 396 -24.60 -26.95 -7.76
C THR A 396 -25.92 -26.63 -8.47
N PRO A 397 -26.64 -27.69 -8.95
CA PRO A 397 -28.00 -27.54 -9.49
C PRO A 397 -28.98 -26.90 -8.50
N SER A 398 -28.89 -27.23 -7.20
CA SER A 398 -29.77 -26.69 -6.17
C SER A 398 -29.62 -25.21 -5.95
N GLN A 399 -28.37 -24.70 -5.99
CA GLN A 399 -28.11 -23.24 -6.00
C GLN A 399 -28.74 -22.57 -7.23
N LEU A 400 -28.56 -23.16 -8.42
CA LEU A 400 -29.15 -22.63 -9.67
C LEU A 400 -30.66 -22.54 -9.58
N GLU A 401 -31.38 -23.64 -9.16
CA GLU A 401 -32.81 -23.65 -9.02
C GLU A 401 -33.30 -22.59 -8.03
N THR A 402 -32.58 -22.42 -6.91
CA THR A 402 -32.90 -21.43 -5.89
C THR A 402 -32.78 -20.02 -6.47
N LEU A 403 -31.70 -19.72 -7.21
CA LEU A 403 -31.46 -18.40 -7.82
C LEU A 403 -32.51 -18.06 -8.90
N ILE A 404 -32.88 -19.02 -9.74
CA ILE A 404 -33.99 -18.87 -10.69
C ILE A 404 -35.29 -18.56 -9.93
N GLY A 405 -35.58 -19.27 -8.84
CA GLY A 405 -36.74 -19.03 -8.00
C GLY A 405 -36.78 -17.64 -7.35
N LEU A 406 -35.60 -17.04 -7.09
CA LEU A 406 -35.46 -15.67 -6.58
C LEU A 406 -35.51 -14.60 -7.69
N GLY A 407 -35.58 -15.01 -8.96
CA GLY A 407 -35.66 -14.11 -10.12
C GLY A 407 -34.32 -13.47 -10.47
N ILE A 408 -33.18 -14.08 -10.11
CA ILE A 408 -31.86 -13.67 -10.57
C ILE A 408 -31.75 -13.98 -12.07
N GLU A 409 -31.30 -13.02 -12.87
CA GLU A 409 -31.34 -13.13 -14.33
C GLU A 409 -30.16 -13.87 -14.93
N TYR A 410 -28.95 -13.63 -14.36
CA TYR A 410 -27.70 -14.17 -14.88
C TYR A 410 -26.89 -14.84 -13.79
N GLY A 411 -25.99 -15.71 -14.20
CA GLY A 411 -25.10 -16.38 -13.26
C GLY A 411 -23.81 -16.84 -13.90
N GLN A 412 -22.84 -17.07 -13.04
CA GLN A 412 -21.50 -17.53 -13.37
C GLN A 412 -21.05 -18.53 -12.30
N GLY A 413 -20.29 -19.53 -12.68
CA GLY A 413 -19.76 -20.52 -11.74
C GLY A 413 -19.36 -21.81 -12.43
N PHE A 414 -18.66 -22.68 -11.70
CA PHE A 414 -18.11 -23.92 -12.26
C PHE A 414 -19.18 -24.91 -12.74
N TYR A 415 -20.39 -24.79 -12.24
CA TYR A 415 -21.51 -25.58 -12.72
C TYR A 415 -21.98 -25.13 -14.12
N LEU A 416 -21.92 -23.83 -14.42
CA LEU A 416 -22.35 -23.27 -15.70
C LEU A 416 -21.21 -23.25 -16.74
N GLY A 417 -19.97 -23.12 -16.32
CA GLY A 417 -18.78 -23.13 -17.17
C GLY A 417 -17.53 -22.75 -16.40
N ARG A 418 -16.46 -23.46 -16.66
CA ARG A 418 -15.13 -23.12 -16.09
C ARG A 418 -14.42 -22.09 -16.95
N PRO A 419 -13.56 -21.24 -16.37
CA PRO A 419 -12.67 -20.42 -17.17
C PRO A 419 -11.82 -21.28 -18.12
N SER A 420 -11.83 -20.94 -19.40
CA SER A 420 -11.11 -21.66 -20.45
C SER A 420 -10.50 -20.71 -21.47
N ASP A 421 -9.58 -21.22 -22.29
CA ASP A 421 -9.07 -20.46 -23.43
C ASP A 421 -10.20 -20.19 -24.42
N VAL A 422 -10.15 -19.05 -25.10
CA VAL A 422 -11.21 -18.62 -26.02
C VAL A 422 -11.49 -19.62 -27.13
N LEU A 423 -10.49 -20.37 -27.57
CA LEU A 423 -10.65 -21.39 -28.62
C LEU A 423 -11.48 -22.60 -28.18
N ASP A 424 -11.54 -22.86 -26.88
CA ASP A 424 -12.31 -23.96 -26.31
C ASP A 424 -13.79 -23.58 -26.08
N LEU A 425 -14.13 -22.27 -26.22
CA LEU A 425 -15.49 -21.75 -26.06
C LEU A 425 -16.35 -21.93 -27.32
N ALA A 426 -15.73 -22.25 -28.47
CA ALA A 426 -16.39 -22.37 -29.80
C ALA A 426 -16.80 -23.80 -30.14
N GLY A 427 -16.70 -24.77 -29.18
CA GLY A 427 -16.96 -26.19 -29.38
C GLY A 427 -18.36 -26.65 -29.01
#